data_1ed1bc868dbffae2e9c5a4e5393495ff
#
_entry.id   1ed1bc868dbffae2e9c5a4e5393495ff
#
_cell.length_a   1.000
_cell.length_b   1.000
_cell.length_c   1.000
_cell.angle_alpha   90.00
_cell.angle_beta   90.00
_cell.angle_gamma   90.00
#
_symmetry.space_group_name_H-M   'P 1'
#
loop_
_entity.id
_entity.type
_entity.pdbx_description
1 polymer ?
#
loop_
_entity_poly.entity_id
_entity_poly.type
_entity_poly.pdbx_seq_one_letter_code
_entity_poly.pdbx_strand_id
1 'polypeptide(L)'
;MGLLSALKDFKVHNMSLKTLFKTLKKQIKYQKKIIQDNQRVKRIKRKDKIKVGFFVLHHSVWKSDPVFKAMLEDDYFEPFIFICPVNNIEDNQAIEDIKTNVSFFEKKGYPVVSSYDENSSNWVDIDSLGIDLIFFSNPHKLTKKEYYAKAYSKYLSVYIPYAHQVSKYNNYKSQYNQDFHNMMWAIYAPHFDDMDIFKEYAIQKGKNVIVTGYPSMEPLLEDNQPNESPWKQQENTKRKVIFAPHHTIDTPELPYSTFIKFSDVIKELSEKHKDDIQWAFKPHPLLKEKLYHHTDWGKEKTDEYYDYWKNSQHCQLEEGDYYDLFKSSDAMIHDSGSFLAEYLYVKKPVLYLSLSEDIRNYQNAFGNKAYDCCTKGHSEKDINQFISEVIDGTAKVDNTFLENDILVHFADKTPTQKIISHIKEKLMDSPN
;
A
#
# COMPACT_ATOMS: atom_id res chain seq x y z
N MET A 1 37.87 -17.47 3.06
CA MET A 1 38.14 -16.02 3.29
C MET A 1 36.89 -15.14 3.43
N GLY A 2 35.67 -15.65 3.25
CA GLY A 2 34.44 -14.84 3.25
C GLY A 2 33.77 -14.57 4.62
N LEU A 3 34.03 -15.37 5.65
CA LEU A 3 33.36 -15.19 6.96
C LEU A 3 33.96 -14.10 7.84
N LEU A 4 35.26 -13.85 7.72
CA LEU A 4 35.99 -12.86 8.54
C LEU A 4 35.83 -11.42 7.99
N SER A 5 35.55 -11.24 6.68
CA SER A 5 35.29 -9.91 6.13
C SER A 5 33.88 -9.40 6.50
N ALA A 6 32.91 -10.31 6.62
CA ALA A 6 31.53 -9.97 7.02
C ALA A 6 31.43 -9.50 8.49
N LEU A 7 32.42 -9.83 9.31
CA LEU A 7 32.49 -9.42 10.73
C LEU A 7 33.05 -8.00 10.94
N LYS A 8 33.74 -7.43 9.94
CA LYS A 8 34.34 -6.09 10.05
C LYS A 8 33.36 -4.93 9.86
N ASP A 9 32.22 -5.18 9.19
CA ASP A 9 31.23 -4.12 8.89
C ASP A 9 30.13 -3.97 9.95
N PHE A 10 30.19 -4.76 11.04
CA PHE A 10 29.25 -4.62 12.16
C PHE A 10 29.86 -3.75 13.27
N LYS A 11 29.16 -2.64 13.61
CA LYS A 11 29.38 -1.92 14.86
C LYS A 11 29.05 -2.85 16.05
N VAL A 12 30.05 -3.61 16.52
CA VAL A 12 29.94 -4.60 17.61
C VAL A 12 29.95 -3.97 19.00
N HIS A 13 29.75 -2.66 19.13
CA HIS A 13 29.74 -2.01 20.44
C HIS A 13 28.36 -2.15 21.07
N ASN A 14 28.22 -3.05 22.06
CA ASN A 14 27.05 -3.30 22.93
C ASN A 14 26.03 -4.38 22.54
N MET A 15 26.32 -5.34 21.69
CA MET A 15 25.42 -6.49 21.48
C MET A 15 25.75 -7.67 22.41
N SER A 16 24.72 -8.28 23.08
CA SER A 16 24.90 -9.48 23.83
C SER A 16 25.30 -10.66 22.91
N LEU A 17 26.14 -11.60 23.43
CA LEU A 17 26.53 -12.83 22.69
C LEU A 17 25.31 -13.58 22.12
N LYS A 18 24.19 -13.64 22.87
CA LYS A 18 22.94 -14.26 22.44
C LYS A 18 22.36 -13.58 21.21
N THR A 19 22.39 -12.25 21.13
CA THR A 19 21.92 -11.46 19.99
C THR A 19 22.82 -11.68 18.78
N LEU A 20 24.14 -11.72 18.98
CA LEU A 20 25.10 -11.98 17.90
C LEU A 20 24.89 -13.38 17.30
N PHE A 21 24.75 -14.44 18.12
CA PHE A 21 24.43 -15.78 17.63
C PHE A 21 23.09 -15.84 16.84
N LYS A 22 22.07 -15.14 17.31
CA LYS A 22 20.78 -15.06 16.62
C LYS A 22 20.91 -14.40 15.25
N THR A 23 21.66 -13.30 15.16
CA THR A 23 21.93 -12.60 13.91
C THR A 23 22.72 -13.45 12.93
N LEU A 24 23.78 -14.15 13.39
CA LEU A 24 24.58 -15.07 12.57
C LEU A 24 23.73 -16.22 12.01
N LYS A 25 22.85 -16.83 12.83
CA LYS A 25 21.91 -17.86 12.35
C LYS A 25 20.99 -17.34 11.24
N LYS A 26 20.50 -16.11 11.38
CA LYS A 26 19.68 -15.46 10.34
C LYS A 26 20.48 -15.21 9.06
N GLN A 27 21.69 -14.69 9.17
CA GLN A 27 22.57 -14.48 8.02
C GLN A 27 22.84 -15.78 7.25
N ILE A 28 23.15 -16.87 7.96
CA ILE A 28 23.35 -18.21 7.34
C ILE A 28 22.06 -18.65 6.61
N LYS A 29 20.89 -18.46 7.24
CA LYS A 29 19.59 -18.78 6.64
C LYS A 29 19.38 -18.00 5.33
N TYR A 30 19.67 -16.71 5.33
CA TYR A 30 19.48 -15.86 4.15
C TYR A 30 20.49 -16.18 3.04
N GLN A 31 21.74 -16.47 3.38
CA GLN A 31 22.73 -16.92 2.38
C GLN A 31 22.33 -18.24 1.71
N LYS A 32 21.79 -19.20 2.48
CA LYS A 32 21.24 -20.44 1.91
C LYS A 32 20.10 -20.14 0.91
N LYS A 33 19.21 -19.21 1.28
CA LYS A 33 18.10 -18.80 0.37
C LYS A 33 18.63 -18.19 -0.93
N ILE A 34 19.62 -17.30 -0.87
CA ILE A 34 20.26 -16.70 -2.05
C ILE A 34 20.84 -17.78 -2.98
N ILE A 35 21.55 -18.77 -2.41
CA ILE A 35 22.11 -19.87 -3.20
C ILE A 35 20.99 -20.68 -3.89
N GLN A 36 19.90 -20.97 -3.17
CA GLN A 36 18.75 -21.67 -3.72
C GLN A 36 18.04 -20.85 -4.80
N ASP A 37 17.92 -19.54 -4.61
CA ASP A 37 17.29 -18.65 -5.60
C ASP A 37 18.14 -18.57 -6.87
N ASN A 38 19.46 -18.51 -6.77
CA ASN A 38 20.34 -18.57 -7.95
C ASN A 38 20.18 -19.87 -8.73
N GLN A 39 19.94 -21.02 -8.05
CA GLN A 39 19.63 -22.27 -8.72
C GLN A 39 18.27 -22.25 -9.41
N ARG A 40 17.26 -21.63 -8.78
CA ARG A 40 15.92 -21.44 -9.39
C ARG A 40 15.99 -20.55 -10.63
N VAL A 41 16.70 -19.43 -10.53
CA VAL A 41 16.93 -18.51 -11.67
C VAL A 41 17.53 -19.29 -12.86
N LYS A 42 18.59 -20.10 -12.63
CA LYS A 42 19.18 -20.92 -13.70
C LYS A 42 18.21 -21.91 -14.32
N ARG A 43 17.26 -22.45 -13.53
CA ARG A 43 16.22 -23.37 -14.04
C ARG A 43 15.15 -22.61 -14.83
N ILE A 44 14.71 -21.45 -14.30
CA ILE A 44 13.68 -20.62 -14.92
C ILE A 44 14.15 -20.08 -16.27
N LYS A 45 15.40 -19.67 -16.39
CA LYS A 45 16.01 -19.19 -17.64
C LYS A 45 15.85 -20.14 -18.84
N ARG A 46 15.67 -21.44 -18.57
CA ARG A 46 15.49 -22.46 -19.62
C ARG A 46 14.04 -22.61 -20.09
N LYS A 47 13.13 -21.77 -19.58
CA LYS A 47 11.71 -21.82 -19.92
C LYS A 47 11.37 -20.74 -20.92
N ASP A 48 10.56 -21.07 -21.90
CA ASP A 48 10.00 -20.11 -22.86
C ASP A 48 8.93 -19.25 -22.22
N LYS A 49 8.24 -19.77 -21.19
CA LYS A 49 7.17 -19.09 -20.44
C LYS A 49 7.24 -19.43 -18.95
N ILE A 50 7.01 -18.44 -18.09
CA ILE A 50 7.02 -18.63 -16.64
C ILE A 50 5.66 -18.38 -16.01
N LYS A 51 5.32 -19.21 -15.01
CA LYS A 51 4.08 -19.09 -14.26
C LYS A 51 4.27 -18.20 -13.05
N VAL A 52 3.46 -17.13 -12.96
CA VAL A 52 3.62 -16.07 -11.95
C VAL A 52 2.37 -15.98 -11.09
N GLY A 53 2.51 -16.29 -9.79
CA GLY A 53 1.40 -16.19 -8.82
C GLY A 53 1.44 -14.86 -8.04
N PHE A 54 0.38 -14.09 -8.11
CA PHE A 54 0.18 -12.91 -7.27
C PHE A 54 -0.64 -13.29 -6.03
N PHE A 55 0.00 -13.31 -4.87
CA PHE A 55 -0.63 -13.75 -3.61
C PHE A 55 -1.34 -12.57 -2.96
N VAL A 56 -2.67 -12.62 -2.91
CA VAL A 56 -3.56 -11.54 -2.49
C VAL A 56 -4.37 -11.97 -1.27
N LEU A 57 -4.45 -11.12 -0.26
CA LEU A 57 -5.27 -11.32 0.94
C LEU A 57 -6.68 -10.75 0.75
N HIS A 58 -6.77 -9.54 0.17
CA HIS A 58 -8.03 -8.85 -0.06
C HIS A 58 -7.90 -7.89 -1.24
N HIS A 59 -8.94 -7.77 -2.05
CA HIS A 59 -8.95 -6.90 -3.23
C HIS A 59 -8.73 -5.42 -2.91
N SER A 60 -9.18 -4.94 -1.76
CA SER A 60 -9.01 -3.53 -1.36
C SER A 60 -7.56 -3.10 -1.17
N VAL A 61 -6.64 -4.05 -0.98
CA VAL A 61 -5.19 -3.80 -0.88
C VAL A 61 -4.42 -4.29 -2.11
N TRP A 62 -5.12 -4.51 -3.23
CA TRP A 62 -4.52 -4.86 -4.51
C TRP A 62 -3.80 -3.66 -5.13
N LYS A 63 -2.48 -3.70 -5.16
CA LYS A 63 -1.60 -2.60 -5.59
C LYS A 63 -0.69 -2.97 -6.77
N SER A 64 -0.87 -4.15 -7.34
CA SER A 64 -0.03 -4.66 -8.42
C SER A 64 -0.74 -4.69 -9.78
N ASP A 65 -1.90 -4.02 -9.92
CA ASP A 65 -2.73 -4.05 -11.12
C ASP A 65 -1.97 -3.69 -12.40
N PRO A 66 -1.17 -2.59 -12.47
CA PRO A 66 -0.41 -2.26 -13.68
C PRO A 66 0.61 -3.35 -14.05
N VAL A 67 1.32 -3.91 -13.06
CA VAL A 67 2.31 -4.98 -13.30
C VAL A 67 1.62 -6.27 -13.78
N PHE A 68 0.47 -6.61 -13.18
CA PHE A 68 -0.31 -7.78 -13.55
C PHE A 68 -0.83 -7.69 -14.99
N LYS A 69 -1.40 -6.53 -15.37
CA LYS A 69 -1.87 -6.27 -16.74
C LYS A 69 -0.73 -6.35 -17.75
N ALA A 70 0.40 -5.71 -17.46
CA ALA A 70 1.57 -5.78 -18.33
C ALA A 70 2.08 -7.22 -18.52
N MET A 71 1.97 -8.06 -17.49
CA MET A 71 2.32 -9.50 -17.62
C MET A 71 1.28 -10.31 -18.39
N LEU A 72 -0.01 -9.94 -18.34
CA LEU A 72 -1.05 -10.59 -19.15
C LEU A 72 -0.84 -10.35 -20.66
N GLU A 73 -0.31 -9.17 -21.01
CA GLU A 73 -0.04 -8.76 -22.40
C GLU A 73 1.30 -9.27 -22.94
N ASP A 74 2.15 -9.89 -22.11
CA ASP A 74 3.50 -10.35 -22.46
C ASP A 74 3.56 -11.88 -22.51
N ASP A 75 3.86 -12.44 -23.70
CA ASP A 75 3.88 -13.89 -23.96
C ASP A 75 4.82 -14.69 -23.06
N TYR A 76 5.82 -14.05 -22.45
CA TYR A 76 6.76 -14.70 -21.53
C TYR A 76 6.12 -15.06 -20.20
N PHE A 77 5.02 -14.42 -19.81
CA PHE A 77 4.40 -14.61 -18.50
C PHE A 77 3.06 -15.35 -18.60
N GLU A 78 2.79 -16.19 -17.62
CA GLU A 78 1.47 -16.77 -17.31
C GLU A 78 1.06 -16.32 -15.89
N PRO A 79 0.56 -15.07 -15.76
CA PRO A 79 0.20 -14.54 -14.46
C PRO A 79 -1.18 -15.04 -14.02
N PHE A 80 -1.34 -15.27 -12.72
CA PHE A 80 -2.64 -15.52 -12.09
C PHE A 80 -2.66 -14.93 -10.69
N ILE A 81 -3.86 -14.64 -10.18
CA ILE A 81 -4.09 -14.17 -8.82
C ILE A 81 -4.41 -15.38 -7.95
N PHE A 82 -3.69 -15.56 -6.86
CA PHE A 82 -3.94 -16.57 -5.86
C PHE A 82 -4.52 -15.92 -4.61
N ILE A 83 -5.81 -16.19 -4.31
CA ILE A 83 -6.50 -15.61 -3.16
C ILE A 83 -6.17 -16.41 -1.91
N CYS A 84 -5.45 -15.79 -0.98
CA CYS A 84 -5.05 -16.37 0.29
C CYS A 84 -6.10 -16.09 1.38
N PRO A 85 -6.38 -17.04 2.30
CA PRO A 85 -7.23 -16.79 3.45
C PRO A 85 -6.57 -15.83 4.43
N VAL A 86 -7.35 -15.01 5.10
CA VAL A 86 -6.88 -14.20 6.24
C VAL A 86 -6.91 -15.04 7.50
N ASN A 87 -5.86 -14.95 8.34
CA ASN A 87 -5.81 -15.65 9.64
C ASN A 87 -6.69 -14.96 10.69
N ASN A 88 -6.95 -15.67 11.78
CA ASN A 88 -7.68 -15.19 12.96
C ASN A 88 -9.17 -14.89 12.73
N ILE A 89 -9.75 -15.47 11.70
CA ILE A 89 -11.20 -15.52 11.46
C ILE A 89 -11.62 -16.99 11.36
N GLU A 90 -12.90 -17.27 11.56
CA GLU A 90 -13.45 -18.63 11.41
C GLU A 90 -13.29 -19.14 9.97
N ASP A 91 -13.06 -20.43 9.78
CA ASP A 91 -12.80 -21.01 8.45
C ASP A 91 -13.95 -20.74 7.48
N ASN A 92 -15.22 -20.77 7.92
CA ASN A 92 -16.37 -20.46 7.07
C ASN A 92 -16.34 -19.01 6.57
N GLN A 93 -16.01 -18.05 7.44
CA GLN A 93 -15.87 -16.64 7.05
C GLN A 93 -14.68 -16.46 6.10
N ALA A 94 -13.56 -17.13 6.36
CA ALA A 94 -12.41 -17.08 5.46
C ALA A 94 -12.73 -17.59 4.06
N ILE A 95 -13.56 -18.64 3.94
CA ILE A 95 -14.00 -19.19 2.66
C ILE A 95 -14.91 -18.20 1.92
N GLU A 96 -15.87 -17.56 2.61
CA GLU A 96 -16.75 -16.56 2.01
C GLU A 96 -15.97 -15.31 1.55
N ASP A 97 -14.99 -14.88 2.33
CA ASP A 97 -14.09 -13.78 1.94
C ASP A 97 -13.26 -14.14 0.69
N ILE A 98 -12.79 -15.40 0.59
CA ILE A 98 -12.10 -15.90 -0.61
C ILE A 98 -13.05 -15.84 -1.81
N LYS A 99 -14.28 -16.32 -1.72
CA LYS A 99 -15.27 -16.29 -2.82
C LYS A 99 -15.54 -14.87 -3.30
N THR A 100 -15.71 -13.95 -2.36
CA THR A 100 -15.91 -12.53 -2.67
C THR A 100 -14.71 -11.95 -3.47
N ASN A 101 -13.50 -12.25 -3.02
CA ASN A 101 -12.29 -11.80 -3.71
C ASN A 101 -12.11 -12.48 -5.07
N VAL A 102 -12.38 -13.78 -5.20
CA VAL A 102 -12.37 -14.49 -6.48
C VAL A 102 -13.31 -13.82 -7.47
N SER A 103 -14.59 -13.63 -7.07
CA SER A 103 -15.61 -12.98 -7.90
C SER A 103 -15.20 -11.57 -8.34
N PHE A 104 -14.54 -10.80 -7.47
CA PHE A 104 -14.05 -9.47 -7.79
C PHE A 104 -13.04 -9.48 -8.95
N PHE A 105 -12.04 -10.37 -8.91
CA PHE A 105 -11.01 -10.45 -9.94
C PHE A 105 -11.50 -11.14 -11.21
N GLU A 106 -12.40 -12.13 -11.12
CA GLU A 106 -13.05 -12.73 -12.29
C GLU A 106 -13.87 -11.71 -13.08
N LYS A 107 -14.59 -10.80 -12.40
CA LYS A 107 -15.30 -9.69 -13.06
C LYS A 107 -14.37 -8.74 -13.83
N LYS A 108 -13.10 -8.64 -13.43
CA LYS A 108 -12.06 -7.92 -14.18
C LYS A 108 -11.49 -8.74 -15.34
N GLY A 109 -11.91 -9.98 -15.53
CA GLY A 109 -11.38 -10.90 -16.56
C GLY A 109 -9.99 -11.46 -16.22
N TYR A 110 -9.58 -11.44 -14.95
CA TYR A 110 -8.27 -11.94 -14.55
C TYR A 110 -8.28 -13.45 -14.27
N PRO A 111 -7.20 -14.19 -14.63
CA PRO A 111 -7.01 -15.56 -14.18
C PRO A 111 -6.88 -15.60 -12.65
N VAL A 112 -7.79 -16.35 -11.99
CA VAL A 112 -7.84 -16.44 -10.52
C VAL A 112 -7.81 -17.88 -10.08
N VAL A 113 -7.13 -18.14 -8.98
CA VAL A 113 -7.09 -19.43 -8.28
C VAL A 113 -7.49 -19.23 -6.82
N SER A 114 -8.54 -19.90 -6.39
CA SER A 114 -8.92 -19.99 -4.99
C SER A 114 -7.92 -20.82 -4.20
N SER A 115 -7.57 -20.41 -2.99
CA SER A 115 -6.79 -21.24 -2.07
C SER A 115 -7.61 -22.35 -1.39
N TYR A 116 -8.92 -22.36 -1.55
CA TYR A 116 -9.80 -23.39 -1.04
C TYR A 116 -10.52 -24.08 -2.21
N ASP A 117 -10.37 -25.39 -2.30
CA ASP A 117 -11.10 -26.24 -3.27
C ASP A 117 -12.36 -26.77 -2.63
N GLU A 118 -13.51 -26.29 -3.07
CA GLU A 118 -14.83 -26.70 -2.55
C GLU A 118 -15.15 -28.16 -2.86
N ASN A 119 -14.67 -28.70 -3.98
CA ASN A 119 -14.97 -30.07 -4.39
C ASN A 119 -14.31 -31.10 -3.45
N SER A 120 -13.08 -30.84 -3.06
CA SER A 120 -12.32 -31.70 -2.17
C SER A 120 -12.42 -31.25 -0.69
N SER A 121 -13.01 -30.09 -0.43
CA SER A 121 -13.03 -29.42 0.88
C SER A 121 -11.63 -29.28 1.51
N ASN A 122 -10.63 -28.99 0.70
CA ASN A 122 -9.24 -28.88 1.13
C ASN A 122 -8.60 -27.56 0.71
N TRP A 123 -7.58 -27.17 1.46
CA TRP A 123 -6.69 -26.07 1.10
C TRP A 123 -5.75 -26.50 -0.03
N VAL A 124 -5.65 -25.68 -1.06
CA VAL A 124 -4.83 -25.96 -2.25
C VAL A 124 -3.34 -26.03 -1.89
N ASP A 125 -2.69 -27.10 -2.30
CA ASP A 125 -1.22 -27.19 -2.23
C ASP A 125 -0.59 -26.37 -3.37
N ILE A 126 0.12 -25.29 -3.01
CA ILE A 126 0.78 -24.43 -4.00
C ILE A 126 1.83 -25.15 -4.84
N ASP A 127 2.33 -26.31 -4.37
CA ASP A 127 3.29 -27.11 -5.15
C ASP A 127 2.64 -27.72 -6.39
N SER A 128 1.32 -27.96 -6.39
CA SER A 128 0.56 -28.45 -7.54
C SER A 128 0.38 -27.39 -8.64
N LEU A 129 0.57 -26.11 -8.31
CA LEU A 129 0.31 -25.01 -9.24
C LEU A 129 1.46 -24.73 -10.23
N GLY A 130 2.62 -25.33 -10.03
CA GLY A 130 3.77 -25.17 -10.95
C GLY A 130 4.36 -23.75 -11.00
N ILE A 131 4.28 -23.00 -9.91
CA ILE A 131 4.69 -21.59 -9.84
C ILE A 131 6.22 -21.45 -9.96
N ASP A 132 6.65 -20.50 -10.77
CA ASP A 132 8.05 -20.11 -10.92
C ASP A 132 8.42 -18.88 -10.08
N LEU A 133 7.53 -17.89 -10.03
CA LEU A 133 7.72 -16.61 -9.33
C LEU A 133 6.47 -16.25 -8.53
N ILE A 134 6.65 -15.79 -7.31
CA ILE A 134 5.55 -15.30 -6.47
C ILE A 134 5.71 -13.80 -6.21
N PHE A 135 4.65 -13.04 -6.42
CA PHE A 135 4.50 -11.66 -5.98
C PHE A 135 3.75 -11.60 -4.66
N PHE A 136 4.34 -10.90 -3.69
CA PHE A 136 3.70 -10.53 -2.43
C PHE A 136 3.50 -9.02 -2.38
N SER A 137 2.36 -8.59 -1.82
CA SER A 137 2.08 -7.18 -1.52
C SER A 137 2.07 -6.87 -0.03
N ASN A 138 2.06 -7.89 0.84
CA ASN A 138 1.95 -7.72 2.28
C ASN A 138 3.06 -8.47 3.05
N PRO A 139 3.85 -7.77 3.92
CA PRO A 139 4.96 -8.38 4.64
C PRO A 139 4.55 -8.99 5.99
N HIS A 140 3.25 -8.95 6.35
CA HIS A 140 2.75 -9.40 7.65
C HIS A 140 2.23 -10.84 7.58
N LYS A 141 2.26 -11.54 8.72
CA LYS A 141 1.80 -12.93 8.85
C LYS A 141 0.28 -13.00 8.95
N LEU A 142 -0.41 -12.54 7.92
CA LEU A 142 -1.87 -12.45 7.89
C LEU A 142 -2.56 -13.64 7.21
N THR A 143 -1.79 -14.61 6.70
CA THR A 143 -2.33 -15.81 6.06
C THR A 143 -1.64 -17.08 6.58
N LYS A 144 -2.14 -18.24 6.12
CA LYS A 144 -1.57 -19.55 6.48
C LYS A 144 -0.07 -19.58 6.16
N LYS A 145 0.71 -20.26 7.01
CA LYS A 145 2.17 -20.32 6.83
C LYS A 145 2.57 -20.99 5.50
N GLU A 146 1.72 -21.84 4.94
CA GLU A 146 1.88 -22.49 3.64
C GLU A 146 1.97 -21.44 2.52
N TYR A 147 1.13 -20.41 2.57
CA TYR A 147 1.03 -19.33 1.59
C TYR A 147 1.89 -18.11 1.94
N TYR A 148 2.60 -18.15 3.06
CA TYR A 148 3.48 -17.08 3.52
C TYR A 148 4.90 -17.57 3.76
N ALA A 149 5.21 -18.08 4.97
CA ALA A 149 6.59 -18.39 5.36
C ALA A 149 7.17 -19.57 4.59
N LYS A 150 6.38 -20.60 4.28
CA LYS A 150 6.83 -21.72 3.44
C LYS A 150 6.95 -21.26 1.98
N ALA A 151 6.01 -20.48 1.48
CA ALA A 151 6.02 -19.99 0.10
C ALA A 151 7.27 -19.15 -0.18
N TYR A 152 7.53 -18.06 0.55
CA TYR A 152 8.71 -17.23 0.29
C TYR A 152 10.04 -17.93 0.61
N SER A 153 10.03 -18.98 1.42
CA SER A 153 11.23 -19.80 1.67
C SER A 153 11.52 -20.75 0.50
N LYS A 154 10.48 -21.26 -0.14
CA LYS A 154 10.57 -22.31 -1.16
C LYS A 154 10.63 -21.77 -2.59
N TYR A 155 9.94 -20.68 -2.89
CA TYR A 155 9.82 -20.14 -4.25
C TYR A 155 10.70 -18.91 -4.47
N LEU A 156 11.01 -18.60 -5.73
CA LEU A 156 11.51 -17.27 -6.08
C LEU A 156 10.41 -16.27 -5.80
N SER A 157 10.70 -15.25 -5.00
CA SER A 157 9.66 -14.36 -4.47
C SER A 157 10.08 -12.91 -4.54
N VAL A 158 9.14 -12.06 -4.95
CA VAL A 158 9.32 -10.61 -5.00
C VAL A 158 8.26 -9.91 -4.15
N TYR A 159 8.56 -8.68 -3.77
CA TYR A 159 7.69 -7.86 -2.95
C TYR A 159 7.50 -6.48 -3.58
N ILE A 160 6.25 -6.09 -3.77
CA ILE A 160 5.83 -4.71 -4.04
C ILE A 160 5.05 -4.24 -2.80
N PRO A 161 5.46 -3.16 -2.11
CA PRO A 161 4.73 -2.65 -0.95
C PRO A 161 3.27 -2.30 -1.27
N TYR A 162 2.37 -2.52 -0.31
CA TYR A 162 0.93 -2.23 -0.48
C TYR A 162 0.59 -0.74 -0.27
N ALA A 163 1.54 0.07 0.19
CA ALA A 163 1.40 1.51 0.38
C ALA A 163 2.77 2.17 0.42
N HIS A 164 2.81 3.49 0.22
CA HIS A 164 3.97 4.29 0.59
C HIS A 164 4.19 4.24 2.11
N GLN A 165 5.39 3.88 2.52
CA GLN A 165 5.75 3.83 3.94
C GLN A 165 6.22 5.21 4.41
N VAL A 166 5.34 5.94 5.08
CA VAL A 166 5.62 7.31 5.55
C VAL A 166 5.95 7.38 7.04
N SER A 167 5.85 6.27 7.79
CA SER A 167 6.01 6.27 9.25
C SER A 167 7.31 5.62 9.73
N LYS A 168 7.75 6.04 10.93
CA LYS A 168 8.84 5.40 11.69
C LYS A 168 8.37 4.26 12.60
N TYR A 169 7.15 3.79 12.43
CA TYR A 169 6.53 2.80 13.30
C TYR A 169 7.44 1.60 13.58
N ASN A 170 7.49 1.18 14.85
CA ASN A 170 8.24 0.03 15.33
C ASN A 170 9.72 0.01 14.89
N ASN A 171 10.37 1.19 14.85
CA ASN A 171 11.78 1.33 14.44
C ASN A 171 12.05 0.62 13.11
N TYR A 172 11.17 0.74 12.14
CA TYR A 172 11.25 0.11 10.82
C TYR A 172 11.31 -1.42 10.80
N LYS A 173 11.22 -2.10 11.94
CA LYS A 173 11.38 -3.55 12.01
C LYS A 173 10.29 -4.30 11.28
N SER A 174 9.03 -3.85 11.42
CA SER A 174 7.86 -4.49 10.82
C SER A 174 7.83 -4.34 9.31
N GLN A 175 8.31 -3.20 8.79
CA GLN A 175 8.18 -2.82 7.38
C GLN A 175 9.43 -3.08 6.56
N TYR A 176 10.61 -3.26 7.20
CA TYR A 176 11.88 -3.33 6.47
C TYR A 176 12.80 -4.48 6.90
N ASN A 177 12.63 -5.08 8.09
CA ASN A 177 13.60 -6.05 8.63
C ASN A 177 12.97 -7.31 9.23
N GLN A 178 11.91 -7.83 8.61
CA GLN A 178 11.43 -9.19 8.90
C GLN A 178 12.24 -10.25 8.14
N ASP A 179 12.11 -11.53 8.50
CA ASP A 179 12.62 -12.65 7.68
C ASP A 179 12.05 -12.58 6.26
N PHE A 180 10.81 -12.15 6.11
CA PHE A 180 10.15 -11.90 4.83
C PHE A 180 11.02 -11.04 3.92
N HIS A 181 11.35 -9.80 4.32
CA HIS A 181 12.12 -8.87 3.50
C HIS A 181 13.53 -9.41 3.18
N ASN A 182 14.17 -10.05 4.16
CA ASN A 182 15.52 -10.57 4.02
C ASN A 182 15.61 -11.86 3.19
N MET A 183 14.47 -12.47 2.85
CA MET A 183 14.37 -13.68 2.01
C MET A 183 13.74 -13.46 0.65
N MET A 184 13.30 -12.23 0.33
CA MET A 184 12.86 -11.87 -1.02
C MET A 184 14.05 -11.91 -1.99
N TRP A 185 13.82 -12.44 -3.17
CA TRP A 185 14.76 -12.36 -4.29
C TRP A 185 14.89 -10.91 -4.77
N ALA A 186 13.78 -10.19 -4.87
CA ALA A 186 13.77 -8.76 -5.14
C ALA A 186 12.66 -8.04 -4.34
N ILE A 187 12.95 -6.81 -3.93
CA ILE A 187 11.99 -5.86 -3.35
C ILE A 187 11.97 -4.65 -4.28
N TYR A 188 10.81 -4.34 -4.83
CA TYR A 188 10.63 -3.17 -5.69
C TYR A 188 10.20 -1.98 -4.85
N ALA A 189 11.18 -1.17 -4.47
CA ALA A 189 10.96 -0.03 -3.58
C ALA A 189 10.37 1.17 -4.32
N PRO A 190 9.37 1.85 -3.75
CA PRO A 190 8.75 3.03 -4.34
C PRO A 190 9.68 4.23 -4.51
N HIS A 191 10.67 4.43 -3.64
CA HIS A 191 11.53 5.61 -3.63
C HIS A 191 12.91 5.34 -2.99
N PHE A 192 13.84 6.29 -3.13
CA PHE A 192 15.21 6.15 -2.62
C PHE A 192 15.29 6.15 -1.09
N ASP A 193 14.42 6.87 -0.39
CA ASP A 193 14.39 6.84 1.09
C ASP A 193 14.11 5.41 1.62
N ASP A 194 13.27 4.60 0.93
CA ASP A 194 13.08 3.18 1.29
C ASP A 194 14.40 2.39 1.16
N MET A 195 15.13 2.58 0.07
CA MET A 195 16.43 1.95 -0.12
C MET A 195 17.38 2.28 1.03
N ASP A 196 17.41 3.51 1.49
CA ASP A 196 18.31 3.94 2.56
C ASP A 196 17.91 3.34 3.90
N ILE A 197 16.59 3.25 4.17
CA ILE A 197 16.07 2.53 5.35
C ILE A 197 16.44 1.03 5.28
N PHE A 198 16.29 0.37 4.13
CA PHE A 198 16.71 -1.03 3.96
C PHE A 198 18.23 -1.20 4.17
N LYS A 199 19.07 -0.28 3.67
CA LYS A 199 20.53 -0.29 3.89
C LYS A 199 20.87 -0.19 5.37
N GLU A 200 20.18 0.65 6.10
CA GLU A 200 20.44 0.88 7.51
C GLU A 200 19.92 -0.26 8.40
N TYR A 201 18.66 -0.65 8.23
CA TYR A 201 17.94 -1.50 9.18
C TYR A 201 17.85 -2.98 8.78
N ALA A 202 17.82 -3.32 7.49
CA ALA A 202 17.71 -4.71 7.08
C ALA A 202 19.04 -5.47 7.25
N ILE A 203 18.96 -6.77 7.57
CA ILE A 203 20.14 -7.64 7.68
C ILE A 203 20.83 -7.80 6.31
N GLN A 204 20.07 -7.85 5.22
CA GLN A 204 20.59 -7.91 3.84
C GLN A 204 21.16 -6.57 3.35
N LYS A 205 21.01 -5.47 4.12
CA LYS A 205 21.54 -4.16 3.79
C LYS A 205 21.09 -3.65 2.40
N GLY A 206 19.84 -3.92 2.04
CA GLY A 206 19.26 -3.47 0.77
C GLY A 206 19.79 -4.14 -0.50
N LYS A 207 20.58 -5.24 -0.39
CA LYS A 207 21.18 -5.93 -1.55
C LYS A 207 20.16 -6.52 -2.52
N ASN A 208 18.96 -6.78 -2.04
CA ASN A 208 17.82 -7.29 -2.81
C ASN A 208 16.77 -6.22 -3.10
N VAL A 209 17.09 -4.93 -2.92
CA VAL A 209 16.16 -3.82 -3.13
C VAL A 209 16.50 -3.11 -4.44
N ILE A 210 15.46 -2.83 -5.23
CA ILE A 210 15.56 -2.12 -6.51
C ILE A 210 14.56 -0.98 -6.45
N VAL A 211 15.02 0.25 -6.61
CA VAL A 211 14.15 1.42 -6.64
C VAL A 211 13.55 1.54 -8.04
N THR A 212 12.25 1.37 -8.13
CA THR A 212 11.50 1.39 -9.40
C THR A 212 10.54 2.57 -9.51
N GLY A 213 10.13 3.15 -8.40
CA GLY A 213 8.90 3.91 -8.30
C GLY A 213 7.73 2.99 -7.89
N TYR A 214 6.55 3.55 -7.71
CA TYR A 214 5.38 2.83 -7.21
C TYR A 214 4.36 2.57 -8.34
N PRO A 215 4.27 1.33 -8.85
CA PRO A 215 3.42 1.03 -10.01
C PRO A 215 1.93 1.29 -9.75
N SER A 216 1.47 1.10 -8.52
CA SER A 216 0.07 1.35 -8.15
C SER A 216 -0.40 2.78 -8.44
N MET A 217 0.52 3.74 -8.45
CA MET A 217 0.18 5.16 -8.65
C MET A 217 0.28 5.60 -10.12
N GLU A 218 0.70 4.74 -11.03
CA GLU A 218 0.76 5.07 -12.46
C GLU A 218 -0.57 5.62 -13.00
N PRO A 219 -1.74 5.03 -12.68
CA PRO A 219 -3.02 5.52 -13.17
C PRO A 219 -3.36 6.96 -12.73
N LEU A 220 -2.77 7.46 -11.62
CA LEU A 220 -2.98 8.85 -11.18
C LEU A 220 -2.20 9.87 -12.02
N LEU A 221 -1.16 9.43 -12.73
CA LEU A 221 -0.34 10.28 -13.60
C LEU A 221 -0.78 10.25 -15.07
N GLU A 222 -1.71 9.37 -15.42
CA GLU A 222 -2.27 9.30 -16.77
C GLU A 222 -3.29 10.44 -16.98
N ASP A 223 -3.26 11.09 -18.17
CA ASP A 223 -4.19 12.17 -18.54
C ASP A 223 -5.58 11.67 -18.98
N ASN A 224 -5.99 10.48 -18.55
CA ASN A 224 -7.31 9.96 -18.79
C ASN A 224 -8.29 10.42 -17.70
N GLN A 225 -9.48 10.84 -18.12
CA GLN A 225 -10.58 11.08 -17.19
C GLN A 225 -11.35 9.77 -16.97
N PRO A 226 -11.95 9.57 -15.78
CA PRO A 226 -12.81 8.42 -15.53
C PRO A 226 -13.93 8.34 -16.59
N ASN A 227 -14.21 7.14 -17.09
CA ASN A 227 -15.32 6.91 -18.02
C ASN A 227 -16.67 7.28 -17.41
N GLU A 228 -16.82 7.05 -16.11
CA GLU A 228 -17.99 7.42 -15.33
C GLU A 228 -17.55 8.21 -14.09
N SER A 229 -18.32 9.26 -13.77
CA SER A 229 -18.03 10.05 -12.58
C SER A 229 -18.27 9.22 -11.31
N PRO A 230 -17.29 9.09 -10.39
CA PRO A 230 -17.53 8.44 -9.10
C PRO A 230 -18.39 9.29 -8.16
N TRP A 231 -18.73 10.53 -8.55
CA TRP A 231 -19.49 11.47 -7.75
C TRP A 231 -20.98 11.39 -8.05
N LYS A 232 -21.81 11.46 -7.00
CA LYS A 232 -23.27 11.59 -7.15
C LYS A 232 -23.60 12.76 -8.07
N GLN A 233 -24.62 12.61 -8.92
CA GLN A 233 -25.08 13.68 -9.76
C GLN A 233 -25.66 14.84 -8.92
N GLN A 234 -25.32 16.07 -9.26
CA GLN A 234 -25.80 17.30 -8.63
C GLN A 234 -26.51 18.16 -9.66
N GLU A 235 -27.45 19.00 -9.23
CA GLU A 235 -28.14 19.96 -10.11
C GLU A 235 -27.19 21.02 -10.64
N ASN A 236 -26.27 21.49 -9.81
CA ASN A 236 -25.28 22.50 -10.14
C ASN A 236 -23.86 21.94 -9.97
N THR A 237 -22.91 22.51 -10.70
CA THR A 237 -21.48 22.21 -10.52
C THR A 237 -21.02 22.73 -9.17
N LYS A 238 -20.45 21.85 -8.35
CA LYS A 238 -19.89 22.14 -7.04
C LYS A 238 -18.42 21.76 -6.98
N ARG A 239 -17.67 22.37 -6.04
CA ARG A 239 -16.33 21.89 -5.71
C ARG A 239 -16.43 20.52 -5.05
N LYS A 240 -15.54 19.61 -5.41
CA LYS A 240 -15.53 18.22 -4.95
C LYS A 240 -14.46 18.02 -3.92
N VAL A 241 -14.82 17.86 -2.65
CA VAL A 241 -13.87 17.73 -1.53
C VAL A 241 -13.96 16.34 -0.92
N ILE A 242 -12.81 15.70 -0.74
CA ILE A 242 -12.70 14.40 -0.07
C ILE A 242 -12.34 14.63 1.39
N PHE A 243 -13.06 14.00 2.32
CA PHE A 243 -12.66 13.86 3.71
C PHE A 243 -12.24 12.41 3.97
N ALA A 244 -10.95 12.20 4.28
CA ALA A 244 -10.36 10.86 4.37
C ALA A 244 -9.64 10.61 5.72
N PRO A 245 -10.39 10.34 6.81
CA PRO A 245 -9.81 10.13 8.14
C PRO A 245 -9.18 8.74 8.30
N HIS A 246 -8.09 8.71 9.08
CA HIS A 246 -7.37 7.49 9.43
C HIS A 246 -8.02 6.76 10.61
N HIS A 247 -7.69 5.48 10.77
CA HIS A 247 -8.27 4.61 11.80
C HIS A 247 -7.51 4.58 13.13
N THR A 248 -6.39 5.30 13.29
CA THR A 248 -5.53 5.21 14.48
C THR A 248 -6.02 6.11 15.63
N ILE A 249 -7.33 6.08 15.90
CA ILE A 249 -7.89 6.67 17.12
C ILE A 249 -7.27 5.96 18.33
N ASP A 250 -6.92 6.73 19.36
CA ASP A 250 -6.33 6.22 20.62
C ASP A 250 -5.07 5.34 20.43
N THR A 251 -4.26 5.63 19.42
CA THR A 251 -3.03 4.88 19.15
C THR A 251 -1.81 5.79 19.35
N PRO A 252 -1.24 5.86 20.57
CA PRO A 252 -0.14 6.80 20.88
C PRO A 252 1.11 6.59 20.04
N GLU A 253 1.38 5.35 19.61
CA GLU A 253 2.55 5.01 18.81
C GLU A 253 2.39 5.45 17.33
N LEU A 254 1.18 5.78 16.91
CA LEU A 254 0.86 6.23 15.55
C LEU A 254 -0.32 7.22 15.59
N PRO A 255 -0.15 8.44 16.12
CA PRO A 255 -1.22 9.38 16.42
C PRO A 255 -1.66 10.17 15.17
N TYR A 256 -2.05 9.48 14.09
CA TYR A 256 -2.50 10.15 12.88
C TYR A 256 -3.92 10.67 13.00
N SER A 257 -4.87 9.84 13.51
CA SER A 257 -6.28 10.17 13.46
C SER A 257 -6.65 11.41 14.28
N THR A 258 -7.31 12.34 13.61
CA THR A 258 -7.92 13.53 14.20
C THR A 258 -9.44 13.44 14.23
N PHE A 259 -9.99 12.28 13.83
CA PHE A 259 -11.42 12.07 13.61
C PHE A 259 -12.27 12.45 14.82
N ILE A 260 -11.90 12.01 16.02
CA ILE A 260 -12.65 12.31 17.26
C ILE A 260 -12.78 13.82 17.51
N LYS A 261 -11.74 14.59 17.12
CA LYS A 261 -11.71 16.04 17.33
C LYS A 261 -12.46 16.82 16.26
N PHE A 262 -12.41 16.41 15.00
CA PHE A 262 -12.85 17.25 13.90
C PHE A 262 -14.02 16.69 13.09
N SER A 263 -14.51 15.49 13.36
CA SER A 263 -15.61 14.87 12.61
C SER A 263 -16.89 15.71 12.60
N ASP A 264 -17.29 16.22 13.77
CA ASP A 264 -18.50 17.04 13.92
C ASP A 264 -18.34 18.39 13.19
N VAL A 265 -17.16 19.02 13.31
CA VAL A 265 -16.82 20.28 12.60
C VAL A 265 -16.94 20.09 11.08
N ILE A 266 -16.38 18.99 10.53
CA ILE A 266 -16.42 18.74 9.07
C ILE A 266 -17.85 18.43 8.63
N LYS A 267 -18.64 17.71 9.44
CA LYS A 267 -20.05 17.47 9.17
C LYS A 267 -20.84 18.77 9.14
N GLU A 268 -20.64 19.67 10.11
CA GLU A 268 -21.27 20.99 10.14
C GLU A 268 -20.88 21.85 8.92
N LEU A 269 -19.61 21.83 8.54
CA LEU A 269 -19.14 22.52 7.32
C LEU A 269 -19.74 21.94 6.05
N SER A 270 -19.98 20.62 6.00
CA SER A 270 -20.62 20.01 4.85
C SER A 270 -22.06 20.50 4.66
N GLU A 271 -22.83 20.70 5.74
CA GLU A 271 -24.16 21.28 5.67
C GLU A 271 -24.11 22.78 5.34
N LYS A 272 -23.20 23.52 5.98
CA LYS A 272 -23.06 24.97 5.78
C LYS A 272 -22.76 25.34 4.33
N HIS A 273 -21.91 24.56 3.66
CA HIS A 273 -21.44 24.79 2.29
C HIS A 273 -22.03 23.83 1.27
N LYS A 274 -23.22 23.27 1.53
CA LYS A 274 -23.87 22.26 0.68
C LYS A 274 -24.20 22.76 -0.74
N ASP A 275 -24.31 24.07 -0.93
CA ASP A 275 -24.58 24.65 -2.23
C ASP A 275 -23.30 24.84 -3.07
N ASP A 276 -22.16 24.98 -2.42
CA ASP A 276 -20.84 25.24 -3.04
C ASP A 276 -19.99 23.96 -3.17
N ILE A 277 -20.15 23.01 -2.24
CA ILE A 277 -19.30 21.82 -2.13
C ILE A 277 -20.11 20.53 -2.17
N GLN A 278 -19.61 19.57 -2.93
CA GLN A 278 -19.98 18.16 -2.86
C GLN A 278 -18.89 17.40 -2.11
N TRP A 279 -19.29 16.59 -1.15
CA TRP A 279 -18.36 15.88 -0.28
C TRP A 279 -18.32 14.38 -0.53
N ALA A 280 -17.12 13.79 -0.45
CA ALA A 280 -16.92 12.37 -0.36
C ALA A 280 -16.27 12.03 0.98
N PHE A 281 -16.96 11.30 1.84
CA PHE A 281 -16.40 10.73 3.05
C PHE A 281 -15.75 9.39 2.70
N LYS A 282 -14.41 9.35 2.79
CA LYS A 282 -13.61 8.17 2.47
C LYS A 282 -12.83 7.70 3.70
N PRO A 283 -13.49 7.09 4.68
CA PRO A 283 -12.85 6.62 5.89
C PRO A 283 -11.90 5.44 5.59
N HIS A 284 -10.86 5.31 6.41
CA HIS A 284 -10.06 4.09 6.40
C HIS A 284 -10.96 2.87 6.75
N PRO A 285 -10.83 1.71 6.07
CA PRO A 285 -11.72 0.55 6.28
C PRO A 285 -11.87 0.09 7.74
N LEU A 286 -10.84 0.23 8.55
CA LEU A 286 -10.88 -0.14 9.96
C LEU A 286 -11.48 0.93 10.89
N LEU A 287 -11.84 2.12 10.39
CA LEU A 287 -12.32 3.21 11.25
C LEU A 287 -13.67 2.88 11.86
N LYS A 288 -14.63 2.40 11.05
CA LYS A 288 -16.00 2.11 11.49
C LYS A 288 -16.03 1.12 12.66
N GLU A 289 -15.31 0.01 12.53
CA GLU A 289 -15.24 -1.01 13.57
C GLU A 289 -14.60 -0.48 14.88
N LYS A 290 -13.56 0.34 14.76
CA LYS A 290 -12.95 0.95 15.94
C LYS A 290 -13.87 1.95 16.63
N LEU A 291 -14.65 2.71 15.88
CA LEU A 291 -15.65 3.63 16.44
C LEU A 291 -16.77 2.89 17.17
N TYR A 292 -17.17 1.72 16.71
CA TYR A 292 -18.15 0.88 17.41
C TYR A 292 -17.70 0.53 18.83
N HIS A 293 -16.41 0.39 19.06
CA HIS A 293 -15.81 0.05 20.33
C HIS A 293 -15.28 1.26 21.11
N HIS A 294 -15.35 2.47 20.55
CA HIS A 294 -14.88 3.69 21.20
C HIS A 294 -15.90 4.21 22.21
N THR A 295 -15.44 4.65 23.39
CA THR A 295 -16.30 5.05 24.53
C THR A 295 -17.23 6.21 24.22
N ASP A 296 -16.77 7.21 23.46
CA ASP A 296 -17.52 8.43 23.14
C ASP A 296 -18.34 8.31 21.85
N TRP A 297 -18.23 7.17 21.15
CA TRP A 297 -18.93 6.94 19.88
C TRP A 297 -19.94 5.79 20.00
N GLY A 298 -19.48 4.56 20.08
CA GLY A 298 -20.34 3.39 20.08
C GLY A 298 -21.01 3.14 18.72
N LYS A 299 -21.82 2.08 18.66
CA LYS A 299 -22.44 1.64 17.40
C LYS A 299 -23.46 2.65 16.85
N GLU A 300 -24.34 3.15 17.70
CA GLU A 300 -25.46 4.02 17.30
C GLU A 300 -24.94 5.33 16.67
N LYS A 301 -24.11 6.10 17.38
CA LYS A 301 -23.52 7.36 16.88
C LYS A 301 -22.70 7.14 15.61
N THR A 302 -21.97 6.01 15.54
CA THR A 302 -21.18 5.67 14.36
C THR A 302 -22.07 5.42 13.15
N ASP A 303 -23.13 4.62 13.30
CA ASP A 303 -24.05 4.32 12.20
C ASP A 303 -24.76 5.61 11.74
N GLU A 304 -25.25 6.45 12.66
CA GLU A 304 -25.84 7.76 12.32
C GLU A 304 -24.87 8.68 11.54
N TYR A 305 -23.59 8.71 11.93
CA TYR A 305 -22.59 9.51 11.25
C TYR A 305 -22.32 8.99 9.82
N TYR A 306 -22.18 7.68 9.65
CA TYR A 306 -21.98 7.06 8.33
C TYR A 306 -23.21 7.19 7.44
N ASP A 307 -24.41 7.04 8.02
CA ASP A 307 -25.68 7.19 7.30
C ASP A 307 -25.90 8.62 6.82
N TYR A 308 -25.47 9.63 7.59
CA TYR A 308 -25.46 11.01 7.14
C TYR A 308 -24.68 11.15 5.82
N TRP A 309 -23.46 10.68 5.74
CA TRP A 309 -22.65 10.77 4.52
C TRP A 309 -23.24 9.97 3.36
N LYS A 310 -23.77 8.81 3.64
CA LYS A 310 -24.37 7.92 2.65
C LYS A 310 -25.64 8.51 2.03
N ASN A 311 -26.50 9.12 2.84
CA ASN A 311 -27.86 9.48 2.45
C ASN A 311 -28.05 10.94 2.07
N SER A 312 -27.16 11.86 2.50
CA SER A 312 -27.24 13.27 2.12
C SER A 312 -27.02 13.46 0.63
N GLN A 313 -27.79 14.37 -0.01
CA GLN A 313 -27.72 14.59 -1.44
C GLN A 313 -26.37 15.16 -1.89
N HIS A 314 -25.81 16.09 -1.11
CA HIS A 314 -24.52 16.74 -1.37
C HIS A 314 -23.31 15.96 -0.84
N CYS A 315 -23.54 14.78 -0.26
CA CYS A 315 -22.49 13.91 0.29
C CYS A 315 -22.54 12.50 -0.30
N GLN A 316 -21.43 11.78 -0.19
CA GLN A 316 -21.36 10.35 -0.48
C GLN A 316 -20.37 9.66 0.46
N LEU A 317 -20.65 8.38 0.76
CA LEU A 317 -19.75 7.49 1.47
C LEU A 317 -18.98 6.66 0.43
N GLU A 318 -17.64 6.67 0.53
CA GLU A 318 -16.73 5.99 -0.39
C GLU A 318 -15.87 4.96 0.34
N GLU A 319 -16.19 3.69 0.17
CA GLU A 319 -15.47 2.56 0.79
C GLU A 319 -14.67 1.72 -0.23
N GLY A 320 -14.80 2.04 -1.53
CA GLY A 320 -14.16 1.32 -2.63
C GLY A 320 -12.81 1.88 -3.06
N ASP A 321 -12.50 1.66 -4.35
CA ASP A 321 -11.32 2.19 -5.03
C ASP A 321 -11.33 3.74 -5.02
N TYR A 322 -10.16 4.35 -5.19
CA TYR A 322 -10.03 5.80 -4.98
C TYR A 322 -9.33 6.56 -6.13
N TYR A 323 -8.82 5.88 -7.15
CA TYR A 323 -8.08 6.56 -8.23
C TYR A 323 -8.95 7.59 -8.96
N ASP A 324 -10.14 7.17 -9.39
CA ASP A 324 -11.08 8.05 -10.09
C ASP A 324 -11.63 9.16 -9.19
N LEU A 325 -11.82 8.84 -7.90
CA LEU A 325 -12.24 9.84 -6.91
C LEU A 325 -11.16 10.92 -6.74
N PHE A 326 -9.88 10.53 -6.61
CA PHE A 326 -8.76 11.48 -6.51
C PHE A 326 -8.62 12.32 -7.76
N LYS A 327 -8.64 11.69 -8.94
CA LYS A 327 -8.52 12.39 -10.24
C LYS A 327 -9.64 13.39 -10.47
N SER A 328 -10.84 13.15 -10.02
CA SER A 328 -12.00 13.98 -10.23
C SER A 328 -12.38 14.91 -9.06
N SER A 329 -11.66 14.85 -7.92
CA SER A 329 -11.83 15.79 -6.81
C SER A 329 -11.23 17.18 -7.11
N ASP A 330 -11.56 18.20 -6.32
CA ASP A 330 -10.90 19.52 -6.34
C ASP A 330 -9.95 19.69 -5.16
N ALA A 331 -10.21 19.02 -4.02
CA ALA A 331 -9.34 19.07 -2.84
C ALA A 331 -9.55 17.85 -1.92
N MET A 332 -8.61 17.67 -0.98
CA MET A 332 -8.71 16.65 0.06
C MET A 332 -8.39 17.24 1.43
N ILE A 333 -9.15 16.78 2.45
CA ILE A 333 -8.84 16.94 3.87
C ILE A 333 -8.61 15.54 4.45
N HIS A 334 -7.45 15.29 5.02
CA HIS A 334 -7.12 13.97 5.58
C HIS A 334 -6.09 14.03 6.71
N ASP A 335 -5.99 12.93 7.43
CA ASP A 335 -4.96 12.63 8.43
C ASP A 335 -4.33 11.25 8.20
N SER A 336 -4.49 10.71 7.00
CA SER A 336 -4.02 9.38 6.62
C SER A 336 -2.52 9.34 6.38
N GLY A 337 -1.88 8.22 6.73
CA GLY A 337 -0.48 7.99 6.43
C GLY A 337 -0.20 7.84 4.92
N SER A 338 -0.84 6.85 4.25
CA SER A 338 -0.56 6.58 2.85
C SER A 338 -1.02 7.70 1.91
N PHE A 339 -2.20 8.27 2.15
CA PHE A 339 -2.73 9.35 1.31
C PHE A 339 -1.90 10.63 1.39
N LEU A 340 -1.09 10.79 2.43
CA LEU A 340 -0.12 11.88 2.55
C LEU A 340 0.79 11.99 1.31
N ALA A 341 1.24 10.85 0.77
CA ALA A 341 2.02 10.83 -0.46
C ALA A 341 1.14 10.62 -1.70
N GLU A 342 0.13 9.75 -1.62
CA GLU A 342 -0.64 9.30 -2.78
C GLU A 342 -1.52 10.41 -3.39
N TYR A 343 -2.10 11.30 -2.57
CA TYR A 343 -2.93 12.38 -3.11
C TYR A 343 -2.13 13.47 -3.84
N LEU A 344 -0.84 13.66 -3.49
CA LEU A 344 0.02 14.63 -4.16
C LEU A 344 0.26 14.30 -5.65
N TYR A 345 0.03 13.05 -6.07
CA TYR A 345 0.10 12.66 -7.49
C TYR A 345 -0.91 13.39 -8.38
N VAL A 346 -2.06 13.78 -7.84
CA VAL A 346 -3.11 14.45 -8.63
C VAL A 346 -2.96 15.97 -8.69
N LYS A 347 -1.94 16.56 -8.06
CA LYS A 347 -1.60 18.00 -8.12
C LYS A 347 -2.76 18.91 -7.70
N LYS A 348 -3.39 18.59 -6.58
CA LYS A 348 -4.55 19.31 -6.06
C LYS A 348 -4.33 19.80 -4.63
N PRO A 349 -5.06 20.84 -4.18
CA PRO A 349 -4.99 21.31 -2.82
C PRO A 349 -5.26 20.21 -1.80
N VAL A 350 -4.45 20.14 -0.75
CA VAL A 350 -4.59 19.17 0.31
C VAL A 350 -4.36 19.81 1.67
N LEU A 351 -5.30 19.57 2.60
CA LEU A 351 -5.17 19.91 4.01
C LEU A 351 -4.84 18.64 4.81
N TYR A 352 -3.64 18.60 5.37
CA TYR A 352 -3.28 17.55 6.32
C TYR A 352 -3.65 17.97 7.73
N LEU A 353 -4.57 17.23 8.34
CA LEU A 353 -4.97 17.45 9.72
C LEU A 353 -4.04 16.70 10.67
N SER A 354 -3.64 17.35 11.74
CA SER A 354 -2.92 16.73 12.85
C SER A 354 -3.26 17.41 14.17
N LEU A 355 -3.07 16.69 15.28
CA LEU A 355 -3.35 17.24 16.61
C LEU A 355 -2.29 18.28 17.03
N SER A 356 -1.07 18.14 16.49
CA SER A 356 0.05 19.08 16.71
C SER A 356 1.11 18.92 15.63
N GLU A 357 2.08 19.85 15.57
CA GLU A 357 3.28 19.77 14.73
C GLU A 357 4.17 18.55 15.06
N ASP A 358 4.02 17.92 16.20
CA ASP A 358 4.78 16.77 16.64
C ASP A 358 4.56 15.53 15.74
N ILE A 359 3.54 15.54 14.88
CA ILE A 359 3.30 14.47 13.89
C ILE A 359 4.53 14.15 13.05
N ARG A 360 5.40 15.14 12.79
CA ARG A 360 6.68 14.96 12.08
C ARG A 360 7.60 13.94 12.74
N ASN A 361 7.54 13.80 14.06
CA ASN A 361 8.37 12.85 14.81
C ASN A 361 7.99 11.40 14.55
N TYR A 362 6.77 11.15 14.09
CA TYR A 362 6.25 9.83 13.75
C TYR A 362 6.43 9.47 12.27
N GLN A 363 6.81 10.44 11.44
CA GLN A 363 7.05 10.25 10.01
C GLN A 363 8.53 9.97 9.73
N ASN A 364 8.81 9.21 8.66
CA ASN A 364 10.15 9.07 8.11
C ASN A 364 10.52 10.28 7.21
N ALA A 365 11.70 10.26 6.60
CA ALA A 365 12.15 11.37 5.75
C ALA A 365 11.22 11.60 4.56
N PHE A 366 10.76 10.53 3.90
CA PHE A 366 9.83 10.60 2.78
C PHE A 366 8.47 11.19 3.19
N GLY A 367 7.91 10.71 4.30
CA GLY A 367 6.66 11.25 4.86
C GLY A 367 6.76 12.73 5.21
N ASN A 368 7.89 13.16 5.78
CA ASN A 368 8.11 14.57 6.10
C ASN A 368 8.21 15.46 4.85
N LYS A 369 8.85 15.00 3.76
CA LYS A 369 8.86 15.71 2.49
C LYS A 369 7.45 15.88 1.91
N ALA A 370 6.64 14.83 1.94
CA ALA A 370 5.25 14.91 1.50
C ALA A 370 4.42 15.86 2.38
N TYR A 371 4.58 15.77 3.70
CA TYR A 371 3.91 16.66 4.66
C TYR A 371 4.26 18.13 4.42
N ASP A 372 5.50 18.44 4.04
CA ASP A 372 5.92 19.81 3.76
C ASP A 372 5.13 20.46 2.63
N CYS A 373 4.69 19.69 1.65
CA CYS A 373 3.91 20.15 0.51
C CYS A 373 2.40 20.27 0.79
N CYS A 374 1.91 19.79 1.94
CA CYS A 374 0.51 19.95 2.33
C CYS A 374 0.27 21.29 3.04
N THR A 375 -0.95 21.84 2.93
CA THR A 375 -1.45 22.82 3.91
C THR A 375 -1.64 22.10 5.25
N LYS A 376 -1.24 22.73 6.37
CA LYS A 376 -1.31 22.15 7.71
C LYS A 376 -2.55 22.67 8.44
N GLY A 377 -3.31 21.77 9.09
CA GLY A 377 -4.47 22.12 9.89
C GLY A 377 -4.40 21.50 11.29
N HIS A 378 -4.55 22.32 12.30
CA HIS A 378 -4.54 21.92 13.72
C HIS A 378 -5.79 22.38 14.47
N SER A 379 -6.61 23.18 13.82
CA SER A 379 -7.78 23.83 14.41
C SER A 379 -8.95 23.90 13.42
N GLU A 380 -10.14 24.13 13.97
CA GLU A 380 -11.34 24.43 13.20
C GLU A 380 -11.15 25.66 12.29
N LYS A 381 -10.41 26.67 12.75
CA LYS A 381 -10.10 27.86 11.96
C LYS A 381 -9.34 27.49 10.69
N ASP A 382 -8.36 26.59 10.78
CA ASP A 382 -7.55 26.18 9.61
C ASP A 382 -8.42 25.43 8.59
N ILE A 383 -9.35 24.59 9.08
CA ILE A 383 -10.31 23.87 8.23
C ILE A 383 -11.23 24.86 7.50
N ASN A 384 -11.82 25.81 8.24
CA ASN A 384 -12.70 26.85 7.68
C ASN A 384 -11.97 27.70 6.62
N GLN A 385 -10.73 28.10 6.89
CA GLN A 385 -9.91 28.86 5.95
C GLN A 385 -9.66 28.05 4.67
N PHE A 386 -9.22 26.79 4.80
CA PHE A 386 -8.97 25.93 3.64
C PHE A 386 -10.21 25.72 2.79
N ILE A 387 -11.37 25.49 3.41
CA ILE A 387 -12.65 25.35 2.69
C ILE A 387 -12.99 26.63 1.93
N SER A 388 -12.82 27.82 2.53
CA SER A 388 -13.03 29.09 1.82
C SER A 388 -12.10 29.24 0.63
N GLU A 389 -10.81 28.91 0.81
CA GLU A 389 -9.83 28.96 -0.29
C GLU A 389 -10.16 27.97 -1.42
N VAL A 390 -10.71 26.79 -1.12
CA VAL A 390 -11.18 25.82 -2.13
C VAL A 390 -12.38 26.35 -2.90
N ILE A 391 -13.37 26.94 -2.21
CA ILE A 391 -14.54 27.54 -2.84
C ILE A 391 -14.11 28.68 -3.80
N ASP A 392 -13.24 29.56 -3.33
CA ASP A 392 -12.74 30.72 -4.07
C ASP A 392 -11.72 30.35 -5.17
N GLY A 393 -11.25 29.10 -5.21
CA GLY A 393 -10.22 28.63 -6.14
C GLY A 393 -8.83 29.20 -5.88
N THR A 394 -8.54 29.63 -4.64
CA THR A 394 -7.26 30.21 -4.21
C THR A 394 -6.40 29.28 -3.35
N ALA A 395 -6.91 28.07 -3.05
CA ALA A 395 -6.19 27.07 -2.29
C ALA A 395 -4.88 26.66 -3.01
N LYS A 396 -3.78 26.63 -2.25
CA LYS A 396 -2.43 26.43 -2.78
C LYS A 396 -2.16 24.97 -3.10
N VAL A 397 -1.34 24.75 -4.12
CA VAL A 397 -0.77 23.45 -4.50
C VAL A 397 0.76 23.61 -4.50
N ASP A 398 1.44 22.69 -3.82
CA ASP A 398 2.90 22.58 -3.87
C ASP A 398 3.29 21.23 -4.49
N ASN A 399 3.87 21.26 -5.67
CA ASN A 399 4.27 20.09 -6.45
C ASN A 399 5.73 19.66 -6.19
N THR A 400 6.45 20.32 -5.27
CA THR A 400 7.88 20.09 -5.05
C THR A 400 8.20 18.62 -4.75
N PHE A 401 7.40 17.99 -3.87
CA PHE A 401 7.53 16.56 -3.56
C PHE A 401 7.29 15.67 -4.79
N LEU A 402 6.23 15.95 -5.54
CA LEU A 402 5.92 15.18 -6.75
C LEU A 402 7.05 15.26 -7.76
N GLU A 403 7.58 16.45 -8.01
CA GLU A 403 8.63 16.69 -9.01
C GLU A 403 9.97 16.07 -8.59
N ASN A 404 10.38 16.23 -7.34
CA ASN A 404 11.70 15.86 -6.87
C ASN A 404 11.80 14.41 -6.35
N ASP A 405 10.73 13.86 -5.77
CA ASP A 405 10.78 12.56 -5.09
C ASP A 405 9.97 11.47 -5.82
N ILE A 406 9.04 11.84 -6.71
CA ILE A 406 8.18 10.89 -7.41
C ILE A 406 8.48 10.80 -8.90
N LEU A 407 8.39 11.92 -9.65
CA LEU A 407 8.52 11.91 -11.11
C LEU A 407 9.93 11.51 -11.58
N VAL A 408 10.92 11.65 -10.75
CA VAL A 408 12.29 11.14 -11.02
C VAL A 408 12.31 9.63 -11.29
N HIS A 409 11.32 8.89 -10.76
CA HIS A 409 11.18 7.46 -10.99
C HIS A 409 10.44 7.11 -12.29
N PHE A 410 9.93 8.11 -13.03
CA PHE A 410 9.19 7.94 -14.29
C PHE A 410 9.95 8.51 -15.49
N ALA A 411 11.16 9.02 -15.31
CA ALA A 411 11.88 9.81 -16.33
C ALA A 411 12.18 9.04 -17.62
N ASP A 412 12.52 7.74 -17.52
CA ASP A 412 12.91 6.88 -18.66
C ASP A 412 11.91 5.75 -18.93
N LYS A 413 11.38 5.15 -17.88
CA LYS A 413 10.42 4.04 -17.88
C LYS A 413 9.46 4.19 -16.72
N THR A 414 8.23 3.70 -16.88
CA THR A 414 7.31 3.61 -15.75
C THR A 414 7.80 2.58 -14.72
N PRO A 415 7.37 2.67 -13.46
CA PRO A 415 7.66 1.64 -12.45
C PRO A 415 7.33 0.22 -12.92
N THR A 416 6.18 0.02 -13.56
CA THR A 416 5.78 -1.26 -14.16
C THR A 416 6.81 -1.73 -15.19
N GLN A 417 7.21 -0.86 -16.12
CA GLN A 417 8.19 -1.21 -17.14
C GLN A 417 9.56 -1.56 -16.55
N LYS A 418 9.99 -0.87 -15.47
CA LYS A 418 11.22 -1.18 -14.75
C LYS A 418 11.16 -2.57 -14.10
N ILE A 419 10.04 -2.90 -13.46
CA ILE A 419 9.81 -4.22 -12.84
C ILE A 419 9.86 -5.33 -13.89
N ILE A 420 9.09 -5.19 -14.97
CA ILE A 420 9.05 -6.17 -16.06
C ILE A 420 10.45 -6.32 -16.70
N SER A 421 11.12 -5.20 -17.01
CA SER A 421 12.46 -5.22 -17.58
C SER A 421 13.47 -5.94 -16.68
N HIS A 422 13.46 -5.65 -15.35
CA HIS A 422 14.33 -6.33 -14.41
C HIS A 422 14.08 -7.85 -14.35
N ILE A 423 12.81 -8.27 -14.29
CA ILE A 423 12.46 -9.69 -14.25
C ILE A 423 12.94 -10.40 -15.54
N LYS A 424 12.66 -9.81 -16.71
CA LYS A 424 13.10 -10.38 -18.00
C LYS A 424 14.63 -10.44 -18.09
N GLU A 425 15.35 -9.37 -17.75
CA GLU A 425 16.82 -9.35 -17.72
C GLU A 425 17.41 -10.48 -16.86
N LYS A 426 16.79 -10.77 -15.72
CA LYS A 426 17.30 -11.78 -14.78
C LYS A 426 16.83 -13.21 -15.09
N LEU A 427 15.64 -13.38 -15.64
CA LEU A 427 14.99 -14.70 -15.79
C LEU A 427 14.90 -15.21 -17.24
N MET A 428 15.15 -14.38 -18.25
CA MET A 428 15.31 -14.83 -19.62
C MET A 428 16.79 -15.08 -19.95
N ASP A 429 17.05 -16.06 -20.78
CA ASP A 429 18.38 -16.16 -21.41
C ASP A 429 18.54 -15.02 -22.41
N SER A 430 19.72 -14.39 -22.42
CA SER A 430 20.04 -13.42 -23.47
C SER A 430 19.93 -14.13 -24.81
N PRO A 431 19.25 -13.55 -25.82
CA PRO A 431 19.35 -14.12 -27.17
C PRO A 431 20.83 -14.10 -27.58
N ASN A 432 21.35 -15.28 -27.97
CA ASN A 432 22.69 -15.44 -28.49
C ASN A 432 22.89 -14.58 -29.74
#